data_c6eea7b41bf547de827ac266d02f6a1b
#
_entry.id   c6eea7b41bf547de827ac266d02f6a1b
#
_cell.length_a   1.000
_cell.length_b   1.000
_cell.length_c   1.000
_cell.angle_alpha   90.00
_cell.angle_beta   90.00
_cell.angle_gamma   90.00
#
_symmetry.space_group_name_H-M   'P 1'
#
loop_
_entity.id
_entity.type
_entity.pdbx_description
1 polymer ?
#
loop_
_entity_poly.entity_id
_entity_poly.type
_entity_poly.pdbx_seq_one_letter_code
_entity_poly.pdbx_strand_id
1 'polypeptide(L)'
;GALVIVGDSEAEAREKRALLDSLVHYDSGIASLSIALGHDASKFDPDGPLPPVPETNAGKSGRERVMKLAKDEGLTVRQLAGRYGGYPGHSMVGTPSSIADEMETWLMEAGSDGFNIMFPFLPAGLDDFVDKVVPELQRRNLFRTTYEGATLRENLGLPRPENRFFKP
;
A
#
# COMPACT_ATOMS: atom_id res chain seq x y z
N GLY A 1 1.43 -0.67 -5.75
CA GLY A 1 1.72 -1.35 -4.47
C GLY A 1 0.55 -1.21 -3.52
N ALA A 2 0.23 -2.27 -2.79
CA ALA A 2 -0.80 -2.26 -1.76
C ALA A 2 -0.27 -2.88 -0.47
N LEU A 3 -0.49 -2.23 0.66
CA LEU A 3 -0.30 -2.83 1.97
C LEU A 3 -1.50 -3.69 2.29
N VAL A 4 -1.28 -4.97 2.63
CA VAL A 4 -2.39 -5.87 2.94
C VAL A 4 -2.32 -6.33 4.39
N ILE A 5 -3.46 -6.23 5.09
CA ILE A 5 -3.65 -6.71 6.46
C ILE A 5 -4.90 -7.58 6.50
N VAL A 6 -4.67 -8.88 6.70
CA VAL A 6 -5.73 -9.89 6.70
C VAL A 6 -6.19 -10.16 8.12
N GLY A 7 -7.50 -10.20 8.32
CA GLY A 7 -8.15 -10.67 9.56
C GLY A 7 -9.20 -11.74 9.24
N ASP A 8 -9.53 -12.55 10.24
CA ASP A 8 -10.63 -13.51 10.12
C ASP A 8 -12.01 -12.80 10.20
N SER A 9 -11.98 -11.53 10.64
CA SER A 9 -13.10 -10.59 10.60
C SER A 9 -12.63 -9.18 10.27
N GLU A 10 -13.57 -8.33 9.83
CA GLU A 10 -13.30 -6.90 9.60
C GLU A 10 -12.84 -6.17 10.87
N ALA A 11 -13.34 -6.59 12.02
CA ALA A 11 -12.93 -6.03 13.31
C ALA A 11 -11.48 -6.37 13.63
N GLU A 12 -11.10 -7.64 13.50
CA GLU A 12 -9.72 -8.10 13.73
C GLU A 12 -8.72 -7.42 12.78
N ALA A 13 -9.05 -7.32 11.49
CA ALA A 13 -8.20 -6.64 10.54
C ALA A 13 -7.97 -5.17 10.93
N ARG A 14 -9.02 -4.47 11.37
CA ARG A 14 -8.92 -3.09 11.87
C ARG A 14 -8.11 -2.98 13.17
N GLU A 15 -8.24 -3.94 14.09
CA GLU A 15 -7.44 -3.99 15.32
C GLU A 15 -5.95 -4.20 14.99
N LYS A 16 -5.61 -5.13 14.08
CA LYS A 16 -4.24 -5.32 13.59
C LYS A 16 -3.68 -4.02 13.00
N ARG A 17 -4.48 -3.32 12.18
CA ARG A 17 -4.08 -2.03 11.60
C ARG A 17 -3.85 -0.97 12.68
N ALA A 18 -4.76 -0.83 13.62
CA ALA A 18 -4.66 0.14 14.70
C ALA A 18 -3.43 -0.11 15.59
N LEU A 19 -3.12 -1.39 15.89
CA LEU A 19 -1.91 -1.76 16.59
C LEU A 19 -0.65 -1.32 15.84
N LEU A 20 -0.55 -1.61 14.54
CA LEU A 20 0.59 -1.20 13.72
C LEU A 20 0.74 0.33 13.69
N ASP A 21 -0.36 1.06 13.53
CA ASP A 21 -0.34 2.53 13.53
C ASP A 21 0.12 3.08 14.90
N SER A 22 -0.23 2.42 16.00
CA SER A 22 0.19 2.82 17.36
C SER A 22 1.69 2.62 17.61
N LEU A 23 2.35 1.75 16.86
CA LEU A 23 3.79 1.48 16.95
C LEU A 23 4.63 2.46 16.14
N VAL A 24 4.02 3.36 15.37
CA VAL A 24 4.73 4.36 14.59
C VAL A 24 5.30 5.43 15.53
N HIS A 25 6.62 5.53 15.59
CA HIS A 25 7.27 6.57 16.39
C HIS A 25 7.06 7.96 15.76
N TYR A 26 6.69 8.94 16.59
CA TYR A 26 6.36 10.29 16.12
C TYR A 26 7.47 10.93 15.27
N ASP A 27 8.73 10.81 15.69
CA ASP A 27 9.87 11.43 14.96
C ASP A 27 10.04 10.82 13.56
N SER A 28 9.79 9.51 13.42
CA SER A 28 9.79 8.86 12.10
C SER A 28 8.63 9.33 11.24
N GLY A 29 7.46 9.50 11.88
CA GLY A 29 6.26 10.01 11.23
C GLY A 29 6.42 11.44 10.72
N ILE A 30 6.95 12.33 11.55
CA ILE A 30 7.16 13.73 11.19
C ILE A 30 8.22 13.89 10.09
N ALA A 31 9.27 13.04 10.09
CA ALA A 31 10.26 13.01 9.03
C ALA A 31 9.62 12.59 7.68
N SER A 32 8.80 11.53 7.69
CA SER A 32 8.07 11.07 6.51
C SER A 32 7.07 12.11 5.99
N LEU A 33 6.34 12.76 6.91
CA LEU A 33 5.44 13.86 6.59
C LEU A 33 6.18 15.04 5.96
N SER A 34 7.35 15.39 6.49
CA SER A 34 8.22 16.46 5.94
C SER A 34 8.64 16.17 4.51
N ILE A 35 9.00 14.92 4.21
CA ILE A 35 9.34 14.48 2.84
C ILE A 35 8.13 14.61 1.92
N ALA A 36 6.95 14.16 2.36
CA ALA A 36 5.73 14.22 1.58
C ALA A 36 5.27 15.66 1.30
N LEU A 37 5.47 16.57 2.26
CA LEU A 37 5.18 18.00 2.12
C LEU A 37 6.24 18.75 1.30
N GLY A 38 7.47 18.21 1.22
CA GLY A 38 8.65 18.93 0.73
C GLY A 38 8.99 20.13 1.59
N HIS A 39 8.69 20.06 2.89
CA HIS A 39 8.91 21.11 3.87
C HIS A 39 9.11 20.52 5.27
N ASP A 40 9.99 21.12 6.06
CA ASP A 40 10.24 20.68 7.44
C ASP A 40 9.01 20.90 8.33
N ALA A 41 8.36 19.81 8.68
CA ALA A 41 7.19 19.81 9.55
C ALA A 41 7.53 19.66 11.06
N SER A 42 8.80 19.50 11.42
CA SER A 42 9.21 19.27 12.81
C SER A 42 8.93 20.47 13.73
N LYS A 43 8.73 21.65 13.15
CA LYS A 43 8.44 22.89 13.86
C LYS A 43 6.96 23.22 13.98
N PHE A 44 6.10 22.40 13.38
CA PHE A 44 4.66 22.61 13.47
C PHE A 44 4.13 22.15 14.83
N ASP A 45 3.05 22.78 15.28
CA ASP A 45 2.35 22.33 16.49
C ASP A 45 1.79 20.92 16.26
N PRO A 46 2.25 19.90 17.03
CA PRO A 46 1.79 18.52 16.83
C PRO A 46 0.28 18.34 17.00
N ASP A 47 -0.32 19.11 17.89
CA ASP A 47 -1.73 18.98 18.24
C ASP A 47 -2.62 20.02 17.54
N GLY A 48 -2.00 20.87 16.73
CA GLY A 48 -2.66 21.83 15.85
C GLY A 48 -2.96 21.27 14.46
N PRO A 49 -3.79 21.99 13.68
CA PRO A 49 -4.03 21.65 12.29
C PRO A 49 -2.76 21.90 11.44
N LEU A 50 -2.70 21.26 10.26
CA LEU A 50 -1.61 21.52 9.32
C LEU A 50 -1.62 23.00 8.89
N PRO A 51 -0.53 23.76 9.17
CA PRO A 51 -0.46 25.16 8.75
C PRO A 51 -0.29 25.28 7.24
N PRO A 52 -0.50 26.46 6.65
CA PRO A 52 -0.18 26.72 5.26
C PRO A 52 1.28 26.37 4.96
N VAL A 53 1.50 25.48 3.99
CA VAL A 53 2.82 25.04 3.57
C VAL A 53 3.21 25.76 2.29
N PRO A 54 4.38 26.41 2.20
CA PRO A 54 4.82 27.09 1.00
C PRO A 54 4.98 26.15 -0.18
N GLU A 55 5.00 26.70 -1.38
CA GLU A 55 5.30 25.92 -2.59
C GLU A 55 6.71 25.34 -2.52
N THR A 56 6.88 24.17 -3.11
CA THR A 56 8.15 23.44 -3.15
C THR A 56 8.41 22.88 -4.53
N ASN A 57 9.67 22.68 -4.86
CA ASN A 57 10.10 21.92 -6.05
C ASN A 57 10.11 20.41 -5.84
N ALA A 58 9.78 19.92 -4.63
CA ALA A 58 9.58 18.50 -4.36
C ALA A 58 8.28 17.96 -4.99
N GLY A 59 7.91 16.72 -4.71
CA GLY A 59 6.76 16.06 -5.31
C GLY A 59 5.43 16.76 -5.04
N LYS A 60 4.91 17.50 -6.00
CA LYS A 60 3.68 18.29 -5.87
C LYS A 60 2.46 17.45 -5.52
N SER A 61 2.31 16.28 -6.17
CA SER A 61 1.18 15.37 -5.93
C SER A 61 1.17 14.77 -4.52
N GLY A 62 2.33 14.54 -3.93
CA GLY A 62 2.46 14.12 -2.52
C GLY A 62 1.95 15.19 -1.58
N ARG A 63 2.45 16.40 -1.75
CA ARG A 63 2.04 17.58 -0.96
C ARG A 63 0.54 17.85 -1.06
N GLU A 64 -0.03 17.88 -2.27
CA GLU A 64 -1.45 18.10 -2.50
C GLU A 64 -2.31 17.06 -1.79
N ARG A 65 -1.88 15.80 -1.82
CA ARG A 65 -2.56 14.68 -1.14
C ARG A 65 -2.56 14.85 0.38
N VAL A 66 -1.41 15.24 0.97
CA VAL A 66 -1.33 15.55 2.41
C VAL A 66 -2.27 16.68 2.77
N MET A 67 -2.21 17.79 2.03
CA MET A 67 -3.02 18.99 2.32
C MET A 67 -4.51 18.70 2.18
N LYS A 68 -4.89 17.96 1.15
CA LYS A 68 -6.28 17.53 0.96
C LYS A 68 -6.75 16.64 2.10
N LEU A 69 -5.97 15.62 2.46
CA LEU A 69 -6.29 14.70 3.57
C LEU A 69 -6.44 15.46 4.89
N ALA A 70 -5.49 16.35 5.21
CA ALA A 70 -5.53 17.17 6.41
C ALA A 70 -6.82 18.00 6.50
N LYS A 71 -7.23 18.61 5.39
CA LYS A 71 -8.43 19.44 5.30
C LYS A 71 -9.71 18.63 5.38
N ASP A 72 -9.81 17.55 4.60
CA ASP A 72 -11.03 16.75 4.46
C ASP A 72 -11.37 16.02 5.76
N GLU A 73 -10.37 15.55 6.50
CA GLU A 73 -10.56 14.82 7.74
C GLU A 73 -10.30 15.64 9.01
N GLY A 74 -9.87 16.89 8.88
CA GLY A 74 -9.59 17.77 10.03
C GLY A 74 -8.46 17.26 10.94
N LEU A 75 -7.44 16.63 10.33
CA LEU A 75 -6.37 15.96 11.09
C LEU A 75 -5.36 16.94 11.66
N THR A 76 -4.87 16.63 12.89
CA THR A 76 -3.72 17.31 13.48
C THR A 76 -2.41 16.86 12.82
N VAL A 77 -1.34 17.63 13.02
CA VAL A 77 0.01 17.27 12.54
C VAL A 77 0.45 15.92 13.11
N ARG A 78 0.15 15.63 14.38
CA ARG A 78 0.44 14.34 15.00
C ARG A 78 -0.27 13.18 14.31
N GLN A 79 -1.55 13.34 13.98
CA GLN A 79 -2.33 12.32 13.28
C GLN A 79 -1.82 12.11 11.85
N LEU A 80 -1.45 13.17 11.15
CA LEU A 80 -0.82 13.10 9.83
C LEU A 80 0.54 12.39 9.90
N ALA A 81 1.37 12.73 10.89
CA ALA A 81 2.66 12.08 11.11
C ALA A 81 2.48 10.57 11.35
N GLY A 82 1.51 10.16 12.16
CA GLY A 82 1.19 8.75 12.36
C GLY A 82 0.84 8.02 11.06
N ARG A 83 0.01 8.63 10.22
CA ARG A 83 -0.35 8.04 8.91
C ARG A 83 0.82 7.96 7.94
N TYR A 84 1.65 8.99 7.89
CA TYR A 84 2.79 9.06 6.97
C TYR A 84 4.03 8.32 7.48
N GLY A 85 4.14 8.10 8.78
CA GLY A 85 5.20 7.28 9.39
C GLY A 85 5.00 5.78 9.22
N GLY A 86 3.73 5.36 9.05
CA GLY A 86 3.37 4.03 8.62
C GLY A 86 3.49 3.87 7.10
N TYR A 87 2.46 3.31 6.49
CA TYR A 87 2.36 3.21 5.03
C TYR A 87 1.26 4.14 4.49
N PRO A 88 1.63 5.27 3.88
CA PRO A 88 0.66 6.25 3.39
C PRO A 88 0.03 5.89 2.02
N GLY A 89 0.43 4.76 1.44
CA GLY A 89 -0.09 4.27 0.16
C GLY A 89 -1.45 3.59 0.28
N HIS A 90 -1.83 2.92 -0.80
CA HIS A 90 -3.05 2.14 -0.84
C HIS A 90 -2.98 0.96 0.14
N SER A 91 -4.00 0.78 0.95
CA SER A 91 -4.06 -0.30 1.95
C SER A 91 -5.38 -1.05 1.84
N MET A 92 -5.30 -2.36 1.78
CA MET A 92 -6.44 -3.28 1.83
C MET A 92 -6.44 -3.94 3.22
N VAL A 93 -7.43 -3.63 4.03
CA VAL A 93 -7.53 -4.09 5.42
C VAL A 93 -8.89 -4.75 5.61
N GLY A 94 -8.91 -6.05 5.76
CA GLY A 94 -10.18 -6.76 5.85
C GLY A 94 -10.05 -8.27 5.87
N THR A 95 -11.17 -8.93 5.58
CA THR A 95 -11.23 -10.37 5.42
C THR A 95 -10.66 -10.81 4.07
N PRO A 96 -10.32 -12.10 3.89
CA PRO A 96 -9.90 -12.61 2.59
C PRO A 96 -10.88 -12.28 1.47
N SER A 97 -12.19 -12.33 1.75
CA SER A 97 -13.22 -12.02 0.77
C SER A 97 -13.25 -10.54 0.41
N SER A 98 -13.24 -9.64 1.41
CA SER A 98 -13.30 -8.20 1.14
C SER A 98 -12.04 -7.68 0.43
N ILE A 99 -10.87 -8.25 0.75
CA ILE A 99 -9.63 -7.94 0.03
C ILE A 99 -9.71 -8.43 -1.42
N ALA A 100 -10.23 -9.64 -1.65
CA ALA A 100 -10.43 -10.16 -3.00
C ALA A 100 -11.47 -9.34 -3.79
N ASP A 101 -12.55 -8.87 -3.16
CA ASP A 101 -13.55 -7.98 -3.78
C ASP A 101 -12.91 -6.68 -4.27
N GLU A 102 -12.04 -6.10 -3.46
CA GLU A 102 -11.34 -4.87 -3.82
C GLU A 102 -10.36 -5.10 -4.98
N MET A 103 -9.57 -6.20 -4.93
CA MET A 103 -8.64 -6.56 -6.01
C MET A 103 -9.38 -6.82 -7.33
N GLU A 104 -10.51 -7.51 -7.27
CA GLU A 104 -11.37 -7.78 -8.42
C GLU A 104 -11.92 -6.47 -9.01
N THR A 105 -12.39 -5.55 -8.18
CA THR A 105 -12.86 -4.23 -8.61
C THR A 105 -11.77 -3.47 -9.38
N TRP A 106 -10.54 -3.43 -8.85
CA TRP A 106 -9.42 -2.77 -9.53
C TRP A 106 -9.13 -3.38 -10.91
N LEU A 107 -9.23 -4.71 -11.03
CA LEU A 107 -9.02 -5.41 -12.30
C LEU A 107 -10.16 -5.13 -13.28
N MET A 108 -11.42 -5.28 -12.84
CA MET A 108 -12.58 -5.15 -13.70
C MET A 108 -12.81 -3.72 -14.19
N GLU A 109 -12.45 -2.72 -13.39
CA GLU A 109 -12.53 -1.30 -13.75
C GLU A 109 -11.27 -0.80 -14.51
N ALA A 110 -10.39 -1.71 -14.91
CA ALA A 110 -9.13 -1.41 -15.61
C ALA A 110 -8.22 -0.43 -14.83
N GLY A 111 -8.29 -0.44 -13.50
CA GLY A 111 -7.45 0.38 -12.63
C GLY A 111 -6.06 -0.21 -12.41
N SER A 112 -5.92 -1.54 -12.50
CA SER A 112 -4.64 -2.24 -12.33
C SER A 112 -4.70 -3.65 -12.91
N ASP A 113 -3.61 -4.10 -13.54
CA ASP A 113 -3.43 -5.48 -14.04
C ASP A 113 -2.88 -6.43 -12.95
N GLY A 114 -2.51 -5.90 -11.79
CA GLY A 114 -1.95 -6.67 -10.69
C GLY A 114 -1.40 -5.80 -9.57
N PHE A 115 -0.94 -6.44 -8.50
CA PHE A 115 -0.50 -5.76 -7.29
C PHE A 115 0.88 -6.23 -6.84
N ASN A 116 1.72 -5.29 -6.43
CA ASN A 116 2.85 -5.58 -5.55
C ASN A 116 2.34 -5.55 -4.12
N ILE A 117 2.23 -6.71 -3.50
CA ILE A 117 1.74 -6.83 -2.13
C ILE A 117 2.86 -6.55 -1.15
N MET A 118 2.58 -5.67 -0.21
CA MET A 118 3.48 -5.28 0.87
C MET A 118 2.92 -5.79 2.19
N PHE A 119 3.76 -6.46 2.96
CA PHE A 119 3.39 -7.03 4.24
C PHE A 119 4.02 -6.18 5.36
N PRO A 120 3.23 -5.66 6.32
CA PRO A 120 3.76 -4.83 7.39
C PRO A 120 4.62 -5.61 8.39
N PHE A 121 4.45 -6.93 8.45
CA PHE A 121 5.21 -7.83 9.31
C PHE A 121 5.38 -9.20 8.63
N LEU A 122 6.52 -9.84 8.88
CA LEU A 122 6.89 -11.14 8.31
C LEU A 122 7.27 -12.12 9.43
N PRO A 123 7.04 -13.44 9.26
CA PRO A 123 6.41 -14.07 8.07
C PRO A 123 4.87 -14.02 8.09
N ALA A 124 4.24 -13.83 9.25
CA ALA A 124 2.81 -14.08 9.46
C ALA A 124 1.88 -13.29 8.51
N GLY A 125 2.22 -12.04 8.15
CA GLY A 125 1.42 -11.27 7.19
C GLY A 125 1.44 -11.86 5.78
N LEU A 126 2.59 -12.41 5.37
CA LEU A 126 2.72 -13.14 4.11
C LEU A 126 1.94 -14.46 4.16
N ASP A 127 2.09 -15.22 5.26
CA ASP A 127 1.41 -16.50 5.45
C ASP A 127 -0.12 -16.31 5.41
N ASP A 128 -0.65 -15.34 6.15
CA ASP A 128 -2.09 -15.00 6.11
C ASP A 128 -2.58 -14.69 4.68
N PHE A 129 -1.80 -13.97 3.89
CA PHE A 129 -2.17 -13.67 2.52
C PHE A 129 -2.16 -14.89 1.62
N VAL A 130 -1.08 -15.69 1.70
CA VAL A 130 -0.90 -16.90 0.88
C VAL A 130 -1.94 -17.96 1.24
N ASP A 131 -2.20 -18.16 2.52
CA ASP A 131 -3.07 -19.24 2.99
C ASP A 131 -4.57 -18.88 2.92
N LYS A 132 -4.91 -17.58 2.93
CA LYS A 132 -6.31 -17.16 3.02
C LYS A 132 -6.78 -16.36 1.79
N VAL A 133 -6.01 -15.39 1.29
CA VAL A 133 -6.43 -14.53 0.18
C VAL A 133 -6.17 -15.19 -1.18
N VAL A 134 -5.00 -15.81 -1.36
CA VAL A 134 -4.68 -16.49 -2.63
C VAL A 134 -5.69 -17.58 -2.98
N PRO A 135 -6.13 -18.48 -2.07
CA PRO A 135 -7.18 -19.46 -2.39
C PRO A 135 -8.51 -18.82 -2.78
N GLU A 136 -8.88 -17.69 -2.16
CA GLU A 136 -10.09 -16.98 -2.53
C GLU A 136 -9.99 -16.36 -3.93
N LEU A 137 -8.86 -15.77 -4.30
CA LEU A 137 -8.60 -15.29 -5.65
C LEU A 137 -8.60 -16.43 -6.68
N GLN A 138 -8.05 -17.60 -6.32
CA GLN A 138 -8.07 -18.80 -7.18
C GLN A 138 -9.50 -19.32 -7.38
N ARG A 139 -10.29 -19.37 -6.32
CA ARG A 139 -11.71 -19.76 -6.38
C ARG A 139 -12.53 -18.87 -7.33
N ARG A 140 -12.16 -17.59 -7.42
CA ARG A 140 -12.78 -16.60 -8.34
C ARG A 140 -12.19 -16.62 -9.75
N ASN A 141 -11.18 -17.46 -10.03
CA ASN A 141 -10.41 -17.49 -11.28
C ASN A 141 -9.65 -16.16 -11.57
N LEU A 142 -9.32 -15.41 -10.51
CA LEU A 142 -8.55 -14.17 -10.60
C LEU A 142 -7.04 -14.40 -10.41
N PHE A 143 -6.64 -15.59 -9.96
CA PHE A 143 -5.26 -15.96 -9.78
C PHE A 143 -5.00 -17.39 -10.27
N ARG A 144 -3.81 -17.62 -10.81
CA ARG A 144 -3.41 -18.93 -11.33
C ARG A 144 -3.41 -20.01 -10.27
N THR A 145 -3.81 -21.22 -10.62
CA THR A 145 -3.69 -22.41 -9.79
C THR A 145 -2.46 -23.24 -10.11
N THR A 146 -1.91 -23.09 -11.34
CA THR A 146 -0.71 -23.78 -11.82
C THR A 146 0.12 -22.84 -12.69
N TYR A 147 1.39 -23.16 -12.85
CA TYR A 147 2.25 -22.52 -13.84
C TYR A 147 2.24 -23.33 -15.12
N GLU A 148 1.91 -22.70 -16.24
CA GLU A 148 1.85 -23.36 -17.56
C GLU A 148 3.24 -23.45 -18.22
N GLY A 149 4.13 -22.48 -17.93
CA GLY A 149 5.46 -22.39 -18.47
C GLY A 149 6.55 -22.70 -17.44
N ALA A 150 7.73 -23.09 -17.93
CA ALA A 150 8.91 -23.35 -17.10
C ALA A 150 9.69 -22.09 -16.70
N THR A 151 9.44 -20.96 -17.37
CA THR A 151 10.13 -19.69 -17.11
C THR A 151 9.12 -18.58 -16.81
N LEU A 152 9.56 -17.54 -16.09
CA LEU A 152 8.74 -16.34 -15.86
C LEU A 152 8.23 -15.74 -17.18
N ARG A 153 9.09 -15.71 -18.19
CA ARG A 153 8.75 -15.15 -19.49
C ARG A 153 7.62 -15.90 -20.18
N GLU A 154 7.65 -17.22 -20.15
CA GLU A 154 6.58 -18.07 -20.67
C GLU A 154 5.27 -17.84 -19.91
N ASN A 155 5.32 -17.79 -18.57
CA ASN A 155 4.14 -17.51 -17.74
C ASN A 155 3.56 -16.10 -17.92
N LEU A 156 4.34 -15.15 -18.46
CA LEU A 156 3.90 -13.81 -18.84
C LEU A 156 3.48 -13.70 -20.31
N GLY A 157 3.50 -14.81 -21.08
CA GLY A 157 3.18 -14.80 -22.51
C GLY A 157 4.16 -14.01 -23.38
N LEU A 158 5.38 -13.79 -22.89
CA LEU A 158 6.38 -12.99 -23.58
C LEU A 158 7.29 -13.87 -24.45
N PRO A 159 7.58 -13.48 -25.71
CA PRO A 159 8.50 -14.23 -26.56
C PRO A 159 9.92 -14.19 -25.99
N ARG A 160 10.67 -15.28 -26.18
CA ARG A 160 12.09 -15.32 -25.83
C ARG A 160 12.87 -14.42 -26.80
N PRO A 161 13.58 -13.39 -26.33
CA PRO A 161 14.37 -12.53 -27.20
C PRO A 161 15.56 -13.30 -27.78
N GLU A 162 15.91 -13.04 -29.02
CA GLU A 162 17.15 -13.53 -29.62
C GLU A 162 18.36 -12.91 -28.91
N ASN A 163 19.42 -13.73 -28.80
CA ASN A 163 20.67 -13.22 -28.24
C ASN A 163 21.36 -12.34 -29.27
N ARG A 164 21.47 -11.04 -29.00
CA ARG A 164 22.11 -10.07 -29.92
C ARG A 164 23.59 -10.32 -30.19
N PHE A 165 24.27 -11.02 -29.29
CA PHE A 165 25.71 -11.21 -29.30
C PHE A 165 26.12 -12.53 -29.95
N PHE A 166 25.21 -13.46 -30.12
CA PHE A 166 25.46 -14.73 -30.78
C PHE A 166 24.50 -14.84 -31.96
N LYS A 167 24.94 -14.30 -33.11
CA LYS A 167 24.32 -14.66 -34.38
C LYS A 167 24.93 -15.99 -34.82
N PRO A 168 24.15 -17.01 -35.22
CA PRO A 168 24.68 -18.24 -35.79
C PRO A 168 25.43 -17.96 -37.09
#